data_45af9988b0f40995ce0237adcf9a7096
#
_entry.id   45af9988b0f40995ce0237adcf9a7096
#
_cell.length_a   1.000
_cell.length_b   1.000
_cell.length_c   1.000
_cell.angle_alpha   90.00
_cell.angle_beta   90.00
_cell.angle_gamma   90.00
#
_symmetry.space_group_name_H-M   'P 1'
#
loop_
_entity.id
_entity.type
_entity.pdbx_description
1 polymer ?
#
loop_
_entity_poly.entity_id
_entity_poly.type
_entity_poly.pdbx_seq_one_letter_code
_entity_poly.pdbx_strand_id
1 'polypeptide(L)'
;FASAPFMAAILGWVFFREKVRKATWIAILFAMLGIGIMVQDKSTGSALLGNLAALGSAFGFAVFTVALRWGRSGEMLPAVFLSGIFAIFITSSICLLSGLSFQISVNDTSISMGMGVFQVGAGLVLYTLGSKTLPAAELTLLSLAEVLLGPLWVYLFLNEVATFNTLSGGLVLLLAIAGNAISGARRKPPPITSP
;
A
#
# COMPACT_ATOMS: atom_id res chain seq x y z
N PHE A 1 6.80 -1.56 -3.39
CA PHE A 1 5.36 -1.72 -3.04
C PHE A 1 4.59 -2.60 -4.03
N ALA A 2 4.92 -2.64 -5.33
CA ALA A 2 4.24 -3.48 -6.34
C ALA A 2 4.15 -4.97 -5.96
N SER A 3 5.10 -5.48 -5.20
CA SER A 3 5.11 -6.87 -4.73
C SER A 3 4.23 -7.13 -3.50
N ALA A 4 3.75 -6.08 -2.82
CA ALA A 4 2.94 -6.22 -1.61
C ALA A 4 1.65 -7.05 -1.81
N PRO A 5 0.86 -6.88 -2.88
CA PRO A 5 -0.33 -7.71 -3.12
C PRO A 5 0.00 -9.19 -3.31
N PHE A 6 1.13 -9.49 -3.97
CA PHE A 6 1.61 -10.86 -4.14
C PHE A 6 2.00 -11.49 -2.78
N MET A 7 2.75 -10.75 -1.96
CA MET A 7 3.13 -11.17 -0.61
C MET A 7 1.90 -11.33 0.29
N ALA A 8 0.95 -10.39 0.25
CA ALA A 8 -0.29 -10.47 1.00
C ALA A 8 -1.17 -11.65 0.57
N ALA A 9 -1.18 -11.99 -0.74
CA ALA A 9 -1.89 -13.15 -1.25
C ALA A 9 -1.31 -14.46 -0.69
N ILE A 10 0.02 -14.60 -0.68
CA ILE A 10 0.72 -15.75 -0.11
C ILE A 10 0.45 -15.86 1.39
N LEU A 11 0.67 -14.78 2.13
CA LEU A 11 0.46 -14.75 3.57
C LEU A 11 -1.01 -15.03 3.94
N GLY A 12 -1.97 -14.44 3.23
CA GLY A 12 -3.39 -14.70 3.41
C GLY A 12 -3.77 -16.14 3.15
N TRP A 13 -3.16 -16.77 2.15
CA TRP A 13 -3.35 -18.20 1.89
C TRP A 13 -2.73 -19.06 3.01
N VAL A 14 -1.53 -18.76 3.46
CA VAL A 14 -0.83 -19.52 4.51
C VAL A 14 -1.55 -19.44 5.85
N PHE A 15 -1.94 -18.23 6.29
CA PHE A 15 -2.51 -18.00 7.62
C PHE A 15 -4.01 -18.26 7.72
N PHE A 16 -4.76 -17.91 6.66
CA PHE A 16 -6.22 -17.99 6.69
C PHE A 16 -6.80 -19.02 5.72
N ARG A 17 -5.93 -19.66 4.91
CA ARG A 17 -6.35 -20.50 3.78
C ARG A 17 -7.31 -19.76 2.83
N GLU A 18 -7.19 -18.44 2.77
CA GLU A 18 -7.98 -17.62 1.85
C GLU A 18 -7.67 -18.02 0.41
N LYS A 19 -8.67 -18.49 -0.31
CA LYS A 19 -8.53 -18.79 -1.74
C LYS A 19 -8.53 -17.49 -2.51
N VAL A 20 -7.36 -17.03 -2.93
CA VAL A 20 -7.23 -15.87 -3.82
C VAL A 20 -7.85 -16.21 -5.17
N ARG A 21 -8.71 -15.33 -5.67
CA ARG A 21 -9.39 -15.51 -6.95
C ARG A 21 -8.40 -15.51 -8.11
N LYS A 22 -8.69 -16.29 -9.16
CA LYS A 22 -7.89 -16.25 -10.39
C LYS A 22 -7.82 -14.83 -10.98
N ALA A 23 -8.93 -14.09 -10.95
CA ALA A 23 -8.97 -12.69 -11.38
C ALA A 23 -8.00 -11.80 -10.57
N THR A 24 -7.91 -11.98 -9.25
CA THR A 24 -6.97 -11.25 -8.39
C THR A 24 -5.52 -11.59 -8.72
N TRP A 25 -5.18 -12.86 -8.98
CA TRP A 25 -3.85 -13.25 -9.44
C TRP A 25 -3.47 -12.61 -10.76
N ILE A 26 -4.39 -12.60 -11.73
CA ILE A 26 -4.19 -11.93 -13.02
C ILE A 26 -3.97 -10.43 -12.80
N ALA A 27 -4.81 -9.81 -11.97
CA ALA A 27 -4.68 -8.39 -11.66
C ALA A 27 -3.34 -8.04 -10.98
N ILE A 28 -2.86 -8.88 -10.05
CA ILE A 28 -1.54 -8.71 -9.41
C ILE A 28 -0.42 -8.75 -10.45
N LEU A 29 -0.46 -9.72 -11.37
CA LEU A 29 0.54 -9.82 -12.44
C LEU A 29 0.54 -8.59 -13.35
N PHE A 30 -0.64 -8.14 -13.79
CA PHE A 30 -0.76 -6.92 -14.60
C PHE A 30 -0.35 -5.67 -13.83
N ALA A 31 -0.68 -5.57 -12.54
CA ALA A 31 -0.24 -4.46 -11.70
C ALA A 31 1.30 -4.41 -11.58
N MET A 32 1.95 -5.55 -11.37
CA MET A 32 3.41 -5.64 -11.33
C MET A 32 4.04 -5.25 -12.67
N LEU A 33 3.47 -5.68 -13.79
CA LEU A 33 3.91 -5.28 -15.14
C LEU A 33 3.74 -3.76 -15.35
N GLY A 34 2.60 -3.19 -15.00
CA GLY A 34 2.33 -1.75 -15.11
C GLY A 34 3.35 -0.92 -14.32
N ILE A 35 3.62 -1.29 -13.08
CA ILE A 35 4.62 -0.60 -12.25
C ILE A 35 6.04 -0.82 -12.81
N GLY A 36 6.35 -2.02 -13.32
CA GLY A 36 7.61 -2.29 -14.00
C GLY A 36 7.86 -1.34 -15.17
N ILE A 37 6.84 -1.08 -16.00
CA ILE A 37 6.92 -0.10 -17.10
C ILE A 37 7.12 1.32 -16.57
N MET A 38 6.38 1.72 -15.52
CA MET A 38 6.51 3.06 -14.94
C MET A 38 7.90 3.38 -14.37
N VAL A 39 8.61 2.36 -13.89
CA VAL A 39 9.92 2.54 -13.23
C VAL A 39 11.09 2.42 -14.21
N GLN A 40 10.88 1.97 -15.44
CA GLN A 40 11.95 1.75 -16.42
C GLN A 40 12.84 2.97 -16.64
N ASP A 41 12.27 4.17 -16.68
CA ASP A 41 13.03 5.41 -16.92
C ASP A 41 13.86 5.87 -15.70
N LYS A 42 13.61 5.32 -14.52
CA LYS A 42 14.23 5.75 -13.25
C LYS A 42 15.32 4.80 -12.73
N SER A 43 15.63 3.75 -13.46
CA SER A 43 16.63 2.75 -13.04
C SER A 43 18.06 3.19 -13.38
N THR A 44 18.53 4.26 -12.73
CA THR A 44 19.95 4.65 -12.75
C THR A 44 20.57 4.28 -11.40
N GLY A 45 21.35 3.22 -11.42
CA GLY A 45 22.24 2.88 -10.31
C GLY A 45 21.81 1.70 -9.44
N SER A 46 22.78 0.84 -9.16
CA SER A 46 22.68 -0.35 -8.34
C SER A 46 22.59 0.00 -6.84
N ALA A 47 21.46 0.45 -6.36
CA ALA A 47 21.22 0.55 -4.93
C ALA A 47 20.63 -0.77 -4.39
N LEU A 48 21.44 -1.85 -4.38
CA LEU A 48 21.01 -3.16 -3.85
C LEU A 48 20.38 -3.01 -2.46
N LEU A 49 21.01 -2.23 -1.59
CA LEU A 49 20.49 -1.96 -0.25
C LEU A 49 19.13 -1.27 -0.27
N GLY A 50 18.94 -0.26 -1.14
CA GLY A 50 17.65 0.41 -1.33
C GLY A 50 16.57 -0.53 -1.86
N ASN A 51 16.92 -1.41 -2.81
CA ASN A 51 15.99 -2.39 -3.35
C ASN A 51 15.58 -3.43 -2.29
N LEU A 52 16.52 -3.90 -1.47
CA LEU A 52 16.23 -4.81 -0.35
C LEU A 52 15.37 -4.13 0.71
N ALA A 53 15.65 -2.88 1.05
CA ALA A 53 14.83 -2.09 1.97
C ALA A 53 13.40 -1.89 1.42
N ALA A 54 13.25 -1.63 0.12
CA ALA A 54 11.94 -1.50 -0.54
C ALA A 54 11.15 -2.83 -0.53
N LEU A 55 11.82 -3.96 -0.75
CA LEU A 55 11.19 -5.29 -0.61
C LEU A 55 10.80 -5.57 0.84
N GLY A 56 11.65 -5.24 1.81
CA GLY A 56 11.35 -5.35 3.24
C GLY A 56 10.13 -4.51 3.64
N SER A 57 10.03 -3.27 3.12
CA SER A 57 8.86 -2.40 3.31
C SER A 57 7.58 -3.00 2.73
N ALA A 58 7.63 -3.54 1.51
CA ALA A 58 6.49 -4.21 0.88
C ALA A 58 6.04 -5.46 1.67
N PHE A 59 7.00 -6.24 2.17
CA PHE A 59 6.72 -7.38 3.04
C PHE A 59 6.10 -6.94 4.37
N GLY A 60 6.66 -5.91 5.02
CA GLY A 60 6.10 -5.33 6.25
C GLY A 60 4.66 -4.85 6.06
N PHE A 61 4.35 -4.20 4.93
CA PHE A 61 3.00 -3.78 4.60
C PHE A 61 2.05 -4.96 4.36
N ALA A 62 2.52 -6.04 3.73
CA ALA A 62 1.75 -7.26 3.57
C ALA A 62 1.46 -7.94 4.92
N VAL A 63 2.44 -8.03 5.82
CA VAL A 63 2.27 -8.55 7.19
C VAL A 63 1.29 -7.69 7.97
N PHE A 64 1.42 -6.38 7.92
CA PHE A 64 0.48 -5.45 8.55
C PHE A 64 -0.96 -5.68 8.06
N THR A 65 -1.17 -5.81 6.75
CA THR A 65 -2.49 -6.08 6.17
C THR A 65 -3.09 -7.41 6.66
N VAL A 66 -2.26 -8.45 6.70
CA VAL A 66 -2.67 -9.77 7.20
C VAL A 66 -2.99 -9.71 8.70
N ALA A 67 -2.22 -8.96 9.48
CA ALA A 67 -2.49 -8.75 10.91
C ALA A 67 -3.82 -8.01 11.14
N LEU A 68 -4.10 -6.95 10.38
CA LEU A 68 -5.41 -6.27 10.41
C LEU A 68 -6.55 -7.23 10.05
N ARG A 69 -6.34 -8.07 9.05
CA ARG A 69 -7.32 -9.08 8.63
C ARG A 69 -7.53 -10.14 9.69
N TRP A 70 -6.49 -10.51 10.44
CA TRP A 70 -6.60 -11.43 11.57
C TRP A 70 -7.49 -10.84 12.68
N GLY A 71 -7.25 -9.58 13.03
CA GLY A 71 -8.03 -8.88 14.05
C GLY A 71 -9.40 -8.33 13.62
N ARG A 72 -9.89 -8.68 12.42
CA ARG A 72 -11.10 -8.08 11.80
C ARG A 72 -12.39 -8.21 12.64
N SER A 73 -12.47 -9.20 13.50
CA SER A 73 -13.61 -9.40 14.42
C SER A 73 -13.59 -8.45 15.62
N GLY A 74 -12.44 -7.81 15.87
CA GLY A 74 -12.26 -6.84 16.94
C GLY A 74 -12.03 -5.41 16.41
N GLU A 75 -11.78 -4.50 17.34
CA GLU A 75 -11.41 -3.13 17.02
C GLU A 75 -9.88 -3.03 16.84
N MET A 76 -9.43 -2.87 15.59
CA MET A 76 -8.01 -2.81 15.25
C MET A 76 -7.42 -1.39 15.22
N LEU A 77 -8.26 -0.35 15.29
CA LEU A 77 -7.79 1.05 15.32
C LEU A 77 -6.85 1.34 16.51
N PRO A 78 -7.09 0.84 17.74
CA PRO A 78 -6.13 1.02 18.84
C PRO A 78 -4.78 0.37 18.58
N ALA A 79 -4.75 -0.80 17.91
CA ALA A 79 -3.50 -1.47 17.54
C ALA A 79 -2.73 -0.67 16.48
N VAL A 80 -3.44 -0.07 15.50
CA VAL A 80 -2.84 0.83 14.51
C VAL A 80 -2.28 2.08 15.17
N PHE A 81 -3.01 2.68 16.10
CA PHE A 81 -2.51 3.83 16.88
C PHE A 81 -1.25 3.47 17.68
N LEU A 82 -1.24 2.33 18.34
CA LEU A 82 -0.08 1.85 19.10
C LEU A 82 1.13 1.59 18.18
N SER A 83 0.91 1.07 16.98
CA SER A 83 1.99 0.91 15.99
C SER A 83 2.64 2.23 15.60
N GLY A 84 1.87 3.32 15.52
CA GLY A 84 2.36 4.68 15.31
C GLY A 84 3.26 5.14 16.46
N ILE A 85 2.88 4.86 17.70
CA ILE A 85 3.72 5.17 18.87
C ILE A 85 5.05 4.41 18.81
N PHE A 86 5.03 3.11 18.51
CA PHE A 86 6.26 2.34 18.33
C PHE A 86 7.12 2.88 17.18
N ALA A 87 6.51 3.29 16.07
CA ALA A 87 7.23 3.90 14.95
C ALA A 87 7.97 5.18 15.40
N ILE A 88 7.34 6.05 16.20
CA ILE A 88 7.97 7.24 16.75
C ILE A 88 9.20 6.86 17.60
N PHE A 89 9.07 5.91 18.50
CA PHE A 89 10.20 5.47 19.33
C PHE A 89 11.35 4.90 18.51
N ILE A 90 11.05 4.01 17.55
CA ILE A 90 12.06 3.40 16.71
C ILE A 90 12.76 4.43 15.83
N THR A 91 12.01 5.29 15.15
CA THR A 91 12.60 6.30 14.25
C THR A 91 13.38 7.35 15.03
N SER A 92 12.88 7.80 16.19
CA SER A 92 13.61 8.72 17.06
C SER A 92 14.93 8.11 17.56
N SER A 93 14.90 6.84 17.96
CA SER A 93 16.11 6.12 18.39
C SER A 93 17.13 6.02 17.24
N ILE A 94 16.69 5.70 16.04
CA ILE A 94 17.56 5.65 14.84
C ILE A 94 18.16 7.03 14.57
N CYS A 95 17.37 8.10 14.60
CA CYS A 95 17.86 9.47 14.39
C CYS A 95 18.92 9.86 15.43
N LEU A 96 18.69 9.56 16.70
CA LEU A 96 19.66 9.84 17.78
C LEU A 96 20.97 9.06 17.59
N LEU A 97 20.88 7.77 17.28
CA LEU A 97 22.07 6.91 17.07
C LEU A 97 22.84 7.31 15.80
N SER A 98 22.14 7.83 14.79
CA SER A 98 22.76 8.30 13.53
C SER A 98 23.25 9.75 13.62
N GLY A 99 23.12 10.44 14.76
CA GLY A 99 23.54 11.82 14.94
C GLY A 99 22.75 12.82 14.09
N LEU A 100 21.54 12.47 13.64
CA LEU A 100 20.69 13.33 12.84
C LEU A 100 20.02 14.40 13.72
N SER A 101 19.98 15.64 13.23
CA SER A 101 19.33 16.74 13.93
C SER A 101 17.82 16.66 13.85
N PHE A 102 17.14 16.92 14.98
CA PHE A 102 15.68 17.12 15.01
C PHE A 102 15.27 18.57 14.72
N GLN A 103 16.24 19.45 14.42
CA GLN A 103 15.93 20.83 14.08
C GLN A 103 15.43 20.93 12.65
N ILE A 104 14.12 21.06 12.52
CA ILE A 104 13.43 21.26 11.24
C ILE A 104 12.71 22.62 11.28
N SER A 105 12.48 23.22 10.11
CA SER A 105 11.78 24.48 10.01
C SER A 105 10.33 24.35 10.47
N VAL A 106 9.72 25.44 10.92
CA VAL A 106 8.29 25.47 11.31
C VAL A 106 7.40 25.08 10.13
N ASN A 107 7.78 25.50 8.93
CA ASN A 107 7.05 25.17 7.71
C ASN A 107 7.08 23.66 7.42
N ASP A 108 8.26 23.03 7.47
CA ASP A 108 8.41 21.59 7.24
C ASP A 108 7.70 20.78 8.32
N THR A 109 7.73 21.25 9.58
CA THR A 109 6.99 20.63 10.68
C THR A 109 5.48 20.66 10.40
N SER A 110 4.94 21.80 9.97
CA SER A 110 3.52 21.97 9.71
C SER A 110 3.07 21.07 8.54
N ILE A 111 3.85 21.02 7.47
CA ILE A 111 3.58 20.16 6.32
C ILE A 111 3.63 18.70 6.74
N SER A 112 4.66 18.27 7.47
CA SER A 112 4.82 16.90 7.94
C SER A 112 3.69 16.47 8.87
N MET A 113 3.24 17.35 9.77
CA MET A 113 2.08 17.08 10.62
C MET A 113 0.80 16.95 9.79
N GLY A 114 0.58 17.84 8.82
CA GLY A 114 -0.56 17.75 7.90
C GLY A 114 -0.58 16.43 7.14
N MET A 115 0.55 16.04 6.56
CA MET A 115 0.69 14.74 5.88
C MET A 115 0.47 13.56 6.85
N GLY A 116 1.02 13.63 8.06
CA GLY A 116 0.85 12.59 9.08
C GLY A 116 -0.62 12.38 9.46
N VAL A 117 -1.39 13.45 9.63
CA VAL A 117 -2.81 13.37 10.02
C VAL A 117 -3.70 12.98 8.84
N PHE A 118 -3.60 13.69 7.72
CA PHE A 118 -4.55 13.54 6.62
C PHE A 118 -4.18 12.41 5.66
N GLN A 119 -2.92 12.30 5.27
CA GLN A 119 -2.50 11.27 4.34
C GLN A 119 -2.32 9.92 5.03
N VAL A 120 -1.48 9.86 6.07
CA VAL A 120 -1.16 8.60 6.74
C VAL A 120 -2.27 8.21 7.72
N GLY A 121 -2.66 9.09 8.63
CA GLY A 121 -3.64 8.80 9.68
C GLY A 121 -5.01 8.45 9.12
N ALA A 122 -5.60 9.35 8.31
CA ALA A 122 -6.89 9.07 7.68
C ALA A 122 -6.83 7.87 6.74
N GLY A 123 -5.72 7.73 5.97
CA GLY A 123 -5.48 6.57 5.10
C GLY A 123 -5.48 5.26 5.87
N LEU A 124 -4.76 5.18 6.99
CA LEU A 124 -4.70 3.97 7.83
C LEU A 124 -6.06 3.65 8.47
N VAL A 125 -6.84 4.66 8.87
CA VAL A 125 -8.21 4.44 9.37
C VAL A 125 -9.07 3.80 8.29
N LEU A 126 -9.12 4.37 7.09
CA LEU A 126 -9.89 3.82 5.97
C LEU A 126 -9.41 2.42 5.56
N TYR A 127 -8.10 2.22 5.54
CA TYR A 127 -7.49 0.93 5.23
C TYR A 127 -7.88 -0.14 6.27
N THR A 128 -7.85 0.22 7.55
CA THR A 128 -8.25 -0.66 8.66
C THR A 128 -9.73 -1.03 8.57
N LEU A 129 -10.60 -0.08 8.23
CA LEU A 129 -12.01 -0.37 8.00
C LEU A 129 -12.22 -1.29 6.78
N GLY A 130 -11.50 -1.05 5.70
CA GLY A 130 -11.51 -1.91 4.50
C GLY A 130 -11.05 -3.34 4.77
N SER A 131 -10.11 -3.54 5.70
CA SER A 131 -9.59 -4.86 6.06
C SER A 131 -10.64 -5.78 6.69
N LYS A 132 -11.70 -5.23 7.24
CA LYS A 132 -12.83 -6.01 7.80
C LYS A 132 -13.60 -6.77 6.72
N THR A 133 -13.68 -6.23 5.52
CA THR A 133 -14.53 -6.73 4.43
C THR A 133 -13.76 -7.34 3.26
N LEU A 134 -12.59 -6.78 2.93
CA LEU A 134 -11.81 -7.20 1.77
C LEU A 134 -10.74 -8.23 2.14
N PRO A 135 -10.48 -9.23 1.28
CA PRO A 135 -9.32 -10.10 1.40
C PRO A 135 -8.01 -9.31 1.34
N ALA A 136 -6.96 -9.80 2.02
CA ALA A 136 -5.68 -9.09 2.12
C ALA A 136 -5.07 -8.73 0.76
N ALA A 137 -5.11 -9.66 -0.21
CA ALA A 137 -4.60 -9.43 -1.56
C ALA A 137 -5.39 -8.36 -2.35
N GLU A 138 -6.70 -8.29 -2.15
CA GLU A 138 -7.55 -7.30 -2.83
C GLU A 138 -7.37 -5.90 -2.21
N LEU A 139 -7.23 -5.84 -0.89
CA LEU A 139 -7.01 -4.59 -0.17
C LEU A 139 -5.65 -3.97 -0.53
N THR A 140 -4.58 -4.78 -0.55
CA THR A 140 -3.24 -4.32 -0.97
C THR A 140 -3.17 -3.98 -2.46
N LEU A 141 -3.91 -4.69 -3.33
CA LEU A 141 -3.99 -4.33 -4.74
C LEU A 141 -4.71 -2.97 -4.92
N LEU A 142 -5.78 -2.72 -4.15
CA LEU A 142 -6.50 -1.46 -4.20
C LEU A 142 -5.63 -0.29 -3.73
N SER A 143 -4.75 -0.50 -2.74
CA SER A 143 -3.83 0.54 -2.27
C SER A 143 -2.82 0.97 -3.34
N LEU A 144 -2.56 0.15 -4.37
CA LEU A 144 -1.72 0.56 -5.51
C LEU A 144 -2.36 1.69 -6.35
N ALA A 145 -3.64 2.03 -6.14
CA ALA A 145 -4.24 3.21 -6.74
C ALA A 145 -3.49 4.51 -6.38
N GLU A 146 -2.83 4.55 -5.20
CA GLU A 146 -1.97 5.65 -4.79
C GLU A 146 -0.82 5.89 -5.78
N VAL A 147 -0.26 4.82 -6.34
CA VAL A 147 0.82 4.90 -7.34
C VAL A 147 0.36 5.63 -8.62
N LEU A 148 -0.92 5.53 -8.95
CA LEU A 148 -1.52 6.25 -10.08
C LEU A 148 -1.76 7.71 -9.77
N LEU A 149 -2.16 8.01 -8.55
CA LEU A 149 -2.43 9.38 -8.11
C LEU A 149 -1.15 10.21 -7.98
N GLY A 150 0.00 9.59 -7.67
CA GLY A 150 1.28 10.28 -7.56
C GLY A 150 1.61 11.14 -8.78
N PRO A 151 1.74 10.59 -10.01
CA PRO A 151 1.98 11.37 -11.22
C PRO A 151 0.92 12.43 -11.51
N LEU A 152 -0.35 12.16 -11.17
CA LEU A 152 -1.44 13.11 -11.31
C LEU A 152 -1.24 14.35 -10.42
N TRP A 153 -0.89 14.13 -9.15
CA TRP A 153 -0.60 15.23 -8.22
C TRP A 153 0.63 16.03 -8.63
N VAL A 154 1.70 15.34 -9.07
CA VAL A 154 2.92 16.00 -9.58
C VAL A 154 2.59 16.87 -10.78
N TYR A 155 1.76 16.39 -11.71
CA TYR A 155 1.29 17.19 -12.84
C TYR A 155 0.49 18.42 -12.40
N LEU A 156 -0.48 18.24 -11.49
CA LEU A 156 -1.38 19.32 -11.06
C LEU A 156 -0.68 20.41 -10.23
N PHE A 157 0.27 20.02 -9.37
CA PHE A 157 0.89 20.96 -8.42
C PHE A 157 2.28 21.45 -8.86
N LEU A 158 3.02 20.63 -9.63
CA LEU A 158 4.39 20.96 -10.07
C LEU A 158 4.50 21.21 -11.56
N ASN A 159 3.39 21.06 -12.33
CA ASN A 159 3.36 21.15 -13.80
C ASN A 159 4.39 20.25 -14.50
N GLU A 160 4.82 19.16 -13.85
CA GLU A 160 5.71 18.17 -14.46
C GLU A 160 4.88 17.16 -15.25
N VAL A 161 5.21 17.01 -16.54
CA VAL A 161 4.53 16.07 -17.43
C VAL A 161 5.04 14.65 -17.17
N ALA A 162 4.13 13.72 -16.94
CA ALA A 162 4.46 12.31 -16.80
C ALA A 162 5.06 11.77 -18.12
N THR A 163 6.08 10.92 -18.02
CA THR A 163 6.68 10.27 -19.18
C THR A 163 5.70 9.31 -19.86
N PHE A 164 5.94 8.97 -21.11
CA PHE A 164 5.12 7.99 -21.85
C PHE A 164 5.06 6.65 -21.10
N ASN A 165 6.17 6.21 -20.49
CA ASN A 165 6.23 4.98 -19.72
C ASN A 165 5.38 5.08 -18.43
N THR A 166 5.39 6.24 -17.77
CA THR A 166 4.53 6.49 -16.60
C THR A 166 3.04 6.41 -16.97
N LEU A 167 2.64 6.99 -18.09
CA LEU A 167 1.25 6.98 -18.55
C LEU A 167 0.80 5.58 -19.01
N SER A 168 1.61 4.89 -19.82
CA SER A 168 1.29 3.55 -20.30
C SER A 168 1.26 2.50 -19.19
N GLY A 169 2.25 2.51 -18.30
CA GLY A 169 2.29 1.63 -17.13
C GLY A 169 1.17 1.93 -16.15
N GLY A 170 0.84 3.22 -15.95
CA GLY A 170 -0.30 3.67 -15.15
C GLY A 170 -1.64 3.18 -15.69
N LEU A 171 -1.83 3.20 -17.02
CA LEU A 171 -3.04 2.66 -17.65
C LEU A 171 -3.17 1.15 -17.41
N VAL A 172 -2.08 0.39 -17.57
CA VAL A 172 -2.08 -1.06 -17.29
C VAL A 172 -2.45 -1.32 -15.82
N LEU A 173 -1.87 -0.58 -14.90
CA LEU A 173 -2.15 -0.67 -13.46
C LEU A 173 -3.63 -0.34 -13.16
N LEU A 174 -4.16 0.74 -13.74
CA LEU A 174 -5.56 1.14 -13.58
C LEU A 174 -6.52 0.05 -14.06
N LEU A 175 -6.27 -0.51 -15.24
CA LEU A 175 -7.09 -1.60 -15.79
C LEU A 175 -7.03 -2.86 -14.90
N ALA A 176 -5.87 -3.17 -14.32
CA ALA A 176 -5.73 -4.29 -13.39
C ALA A 176 -6.57 -4.09 -12.13
N ILE A 177 -6.49 -2.91 -11.49
CA ILE A 177 -7.25 -2.59 -10.27
C ILE A 177 -8.74 -2.55 -10.56
N ALA A 178 -9.15 -1.82 -11.61
CA ALA A 178 -10.56 -1.70 -11.99
C ALA A 178 -11.17 -3.05 -12.39
N GLY A 179 -10.47 -3.85 -13.19
CA GLY A 179 -10.89 -5.19 -13.58
C GLY A 179 -11.09 -6.12 -12.39
N ASN A 180 -10.17 -6.07 -11.40
CA ASN A 180 -10.31 -6.85 -10.18
C ASN A 180 -11.51 -6.39 -9.34
N ALA A 181 -11.70 -5.07 -9.18
CA ALA A 181 -12.80 -4.49 -8.42
C ALA A 181 -14.17 -4.84 -9.05
N ILE A 182 -14.32 -4.68 -10.37
CA ILE A 182 -15.55 -5.03 -11.11
C ILE A 182 -15.83 -6.53 -11.01
N SER A 183 -14.79 -7.36 -11.15
CA SER A 183 -14.92 -8.83 -10.99
C SER A 183 -15.35 -9.20 -9.56
N GLY A 184 -14.93 -8.42 -8.55
CA GLY A 184 -15.35 -8.58 -7.15
C GLY A 184 -16.79 -8.18 -6.90
N ALA A 185 -17.20 -7.02 -7.42
CA ALA A 185 -18.53 -6.44 -7.23
C ALA A 185 -19.66 -7.30 -7.81
N ARG A 186 -19.38 -8.12 -8.82
CA ARG A 186 -20.35 -9.04 -9.43
C ARG A 186 -20.65 -10.29 -8.60
N ARG A 187 -20.10 -10.41 -7.38
CA ARG A 187 -20.42 -11.53 -6.49
C ARG A 187 -21.77 -11.33 -5.82
N LYS A 188 -22.62 -12.36 -5.92
CA LYS A 188 -23.75 -12.48 -4.99
C LYS A 188 -23.18 -12.72 -3.56
N PRO A 189 -23.63 -11.99 -2.54
CA PRO A 189 -23.25 -12.30 -1.17
C PRO A 189 -23.61 -13.76 -0.88
N PRO A 190 -22.80 -14.51 -0.11
CA PRO A 190 -23.18 -15.84 0.32
C PRO A 190 -24.53 -15.78 1.05
N PRO A 191 -25.42 -16.78 0.87
CA PRO A 191 -26.66 -16.82 1.59
C PRO A 191 -26.37 -16.75 3.09
N ILE A 192 -27.11 -15.89 3.80
CA ILE A 192 -27.02 -15.78 5.25
C ILE A 192 -27.59 -17.10 5.79
N THR A 193 -26.71 -18.05 6.10
CA THR A 193 -27.08 -19.19 6.92
C THR A 193 -27.21 -18.65 8.34
N SER A 194 -28.44 -18.30 8.73
CA SER A 194 -28.78 -18.12 10.15
C SER A 194 -28.51 -19.42 10.90
N PRO A 195 -27.92 -19.34 12.12
CA PRO A 195 -27.70 -20.50 12.96
C PRO A 195 -29.01 -21.16 13.37
#